data_2ffece4297b4c14912e42209f8401519
#
_entry.id   2ffece4297b4c14912e42209f8401519
#
_cell.length_a   1.000
_cell.length_b   1.000
_cell.length_c   1.000
_cell.angle_alpha   90.00
_cell.angle_beta   90.00
_cell.angle_gamma   90.00
#
_symmetry.space_group_name_H-M   'P 1'
#
loop_
_entity.id
_entity.type
_entity.pdbx_description
1 polymer ?
#
loop_
_entity_poly.entity_id
_entity_poly.type
_entity_poly.pdbx_seq_one_letter_code
_entity_poly.pdbx_strand_id
1 'polypeptide(L)'
;VTLLALNSTVNAEDFFVDSKASYYDAVSQVGPGDDIVFKNGTYRDFEIKFQAQGSKQAPVTLRAETKGEVVFSGQSNLAIAGSHVVVSGLVFKNGYSPSGSVISFRVNKDDVANHTRVTEVVIEDYSKPDKFESDYWVALYGKHNRFDHSYLAGKRNRGVTVAVRLDSADSTENYHQIDNNYFGYRPELGSNGGETLRIGTSHYSLENSFTRVENNVFDRCNGEVEIISVKSGGNTLHGNTFIDVSHIQLAAGADEERSAPQ
;
A
#
# COMPACT_ATOMS: atom_id res chain seq x y z
N VAL A 1 -34.69 10.33 -34.64
CA VAL A 1 -33.37 10.96 -34.40
C VAL A 1 -32.49 9.92 -33.75
N THR A 2 -31.57 9.34 -34.52
CA THR A 2 -30.63 8.33 -34.04
C THR A 2 -29.42 9.07 -33.50
N LEU A 3 -29.23 9.04 -32.17
CA LEU A 3 -28.00 9.54 -31.58
C LEU A 3 -26.88 8.55 -31.92
N LEU A 4 -25.96 8.94 -32.78
CA LEU A 4 -24.67 8.27 -32.93
C LEU A 4 -23.82 8.64 -31.71
N ALA A 5 -23.60 7.64 -30.83
CA ALA A 5 -22.57 7.77 -29.80
C ALA A 5 -21.21 7.76 -30.50
N LEU A 6 -20.53 8.88 -30.53
CA LEU A 6 -19.12 8.97 -30.90
C LEU A 6 -18.30 8.26 -29.81
N ASN A 7 -17.95 7.00 -30.05
CA ASN A 7 -16.89 6.35 -29.30
C ASN A 7 -15.56 7.01 -29.70
N SER A 8 -15.12 8.01 -28.92
CA SER A 8 -13.74 8.45 -29.00
C SER A 8 -12.88 7.30 -28.46
N THR A 9 -12.16 6.62 -29.33
CA THR A 9 -11.07 5.75 -28.93
C THR A 9 -10.00 6.63 -28.30
N VAL A 10 -9.90 6.63 -26.98
CA VAL A 10 -8.72 7.18 -26.29
C VAL A 10 -7.57 6.25 -26.67
N ASN A 11 -6.64 6.72 -27.48
CA ASN A 11 -5.40 5.98 -27.72
C ASN A 11 -4.58 6.08 -26.42
N ALA A 12 -4.31 4.94 -25.79
CA ALA A 12 -3.40 4.84 -24.68
C ALA A 12 -1.98 5.24 -25.12
N GLU A 13 -1.31 6.07 -24.35
CA GLU A 13 0.06 6.53 -24.61
C GLU A 13 1.01 6.07 -23.50
N ASP A 14 2.23 5.68 -23.89
CA ASP A 14 3.33 5.36 -22.99
C ASP A 14 4.27 6.56 -22.85
N PHE A 15 4.33 7.16 -21.66
CA PHE A 15 5.26 8.23 -21.29
C PHE A 15 6.50 7.62 -20.62
N PHE A 16 7.58 7.44 -21.37
CA PHE A 16 8.84 6.92 -20.84
C PHE A 16 9.60 8.00 -20.05
N VAL A 17 9.93 7.71 -18.79
CA VAL A 17 10.59 8.64 -17.88
C VAL A 17 11.87 8.04 -17.30
N ASP A 18 12.93 8.87 -17.16
CA ASP A 18 14.25 8.50 -16.65
C ASP A 18 14.82 9.51 -15.64
N SER A 19 14.06 10.54 -15.32
CA SER A 19 14.45 11.62 -14.41
C SER A 19 13.24 12.20 -13.68
N LYS A 20 13.49 13.00 -12.63
CA LYS A 20 12.43 13.76 -11.96
C LYS A 20 11.72 14.71 -12.93
N ALA A 21 12.47 15.36 -13.81
CA ALA A 21 11.89 16.32 -14.76
C ALA A 21 10.94 15.64 -15.74
N SER A 22 11.39 14.56 -16.42
CA SER A 22 10.54 13.80 -17.35
C SER A 22 9.33 13.18 -16.67
N TYR A 23 9.48 12.77 -15.41
CA TYR A 23 8.36 12.23 -14.63
C TYR A 23 7.28 13.29 -14.38
N TYR A 24 7.65 14.49 -13.91
CA TYR A 24 6.64 15.53 -13.63
C TYR A 24 6.03 16.09 -14.92
N ASP A 25 6.77 16.12 -16.03
CA ASP A 25 6.21 16.44 -17.34
C ASP A 25 5.15 15.42 -17.74
N ALA A 26 5.44 14.12 -17.60
CA ALA A 26 4.48 13.04 -17.90
C ALA A 26 3.23 13.12 -17.00
N VAL A 27 3.39 13.31 -15.68
CA VAL A 27 2.26 13.43 -14.73
C VAL A 27 1.33 14.57 -15.11
N SER A 28 1.85 15.67 -15.68
CA SER A 28 1.03 16.81 -16.08
C SER A 28 0.18 16.56 -17.33
N GLN A 29 0.46 15.51 -18.10
CA GLN A 29 -0.15 15.20 -19.39
C GLN A 29 -0.99 13.91 -19.35
N VAL A 30 -0.65 12.98 -18.45
CA VAL A 30 -1.25 11.63 -18.41
C VAL A 30 -2.77 11.70 -18.13
N GLY A 31 -3.52 10.94 -18.90
CA GLY A 31 -4.96 10.79 -18.82
C GLY A 31 -5.42 9.33 -18.73
N PRO A 32 -6.75 9.10 -18.73
CA PRO A 32 -7.30 7.75 -18.62
C PRO A 32 -6.81 6.81 -19.73
N GLY A 33 -6.22 5.69 -19.35
CA GLY A 33 -5.68 4.67 -20.23
C GLY A 33 -4.18 4.78 -20.51
N ASP A 34 -3.55 5.89 -20.12
CA ASP A 34 -2.13 6.12 -20.35
C ASP A 34 -1.25 5.45 -19.29
N ASP A 35 0.01 5.18 -19.68
CA ASP A 35 1.03 4.63 -18.81
C ASP A 35 2.21 5.62 -18.64
N ILE A 36 2.63 5.86 -17.40
CA ILE A 36 3.95 6.41 -17.11
C ILE A 36 4.91 5.25 -16.87
N VAL A 37 5.95 5.15 -17.67
CA VAL A 37 6.89 4.03 -17.68
C VAL A 37 8.26 4.49 -17.21
N PHE A 38 8.64 4.14 -15.98
CA PHE A 38 10.02 4.35 -15.53
C PHE A 38 10.95 3.43 -16.28
N LYS A 39 11.97 3.98 -16.95
CA LYS A 39 13.03 3.21 -17.58
C LYS A 39 13.85 2.45 -16.54
N ASN A 40 14.40 1.31 -16.95
CA ASN A 40 15.26 0.52 -16.09
C ASN A 40 16.41 1.33 -15.52
N GLY A 41 16.68 1.22 -14.22
CA GLY A 41 17.72 1.98 -13.55
C GLY A 41 17.48 2.20 -12.06
N THR A 42 18.39 2.96 -11.44
CA THR A 42 18.29 3.32 -10.03
C THR A 42 18.01 4.81 -9.87
N TYR A 43 16.91 5.10 -9.21
CA TYR A 43 16.44 6.45 -8.87
C TYR A 43 16.71 6.71 -7.39
N ARG A 44 17.56 7.69 -7.11
CA ARG A 44 17.97 7.98 -5.74
C ARG A 44 17.32 9.26 -5.22
N ASP A 45 16.89 9.21 -3.94
CA ASP A 45 16.30 10.35 -3.22
C ASP A 45 15.12 10.96 -4.00
N PHE A 46 14.17 10.09 -4.40
CA PHE A 46 13.03 10.47 -5.22
C PHE A 46 11.71 10.29 -4.46
N GLU A 47 11.14 11.41 -4.03
CA GLU A 47 9.78 11.46 -3.49
C GLU A 47 8.78 11.55 -4.65
N ILE A 48 8.11 10.43 -4.94
CA ILE A 48 7.14 10.32 -6.04
C ILE A 48 5.77 10.75 -5.52
N LYS A 49 5.16 11.76 -6.14
CA LYS A 49 3.75 12.12 -5.94
C LYS A 49 2.99 11.81 -7.22
N PHE A 50 2.14 10.81 -7.17
CA PHE A 50 1.35 10.35 -8.30
C PHE A 50 -0.12 10.60 -8.04
N GLN A 51 -0.68 11.61 -8.65
CA GLN A 51 -2.09 11.97 -8.56
C GLN A 51 -2.70 11.94 -9.96
N ALA A 52 -3.63 11.00 -10.20
CA ALA A 52 -4.23 10.81 -11.50
C ALA A 52 -5.69 10.35 -11.40
N GLN A 53 -6.46 10.59 -12.46
CA GLN A 53 -7.86 10.20 -12.56
C GLN A 53 -8.05 9.29 -13.78
N GLY A 54 -8.10 8.00 -13.53
CA GLY A 54 -8.48 7.01 -14.51
C GLY A 54 -9.97 6.66 -14.44
N SER A 55 -10.33 5.60 -15.11
CA SER A 55 -11.63 4.95 -14.98
C SER A 55 -11.47 3.43 -14.86
N LYS A 56 -12.52 2.72 -14.49
CA LYS A 56 -12.49 1.25 -14.40
C LYS A 56 -12.07 0.58 -15.71
N GLN A 57 -12.43 1.16 -16.85
CA GLN A 57 -12.14 0.65 -18.19
C GLN A 57 -10.80 1.15 -18.74
N ALA A 58 -10.33 2.29 -18.25
CA ALA A 58 -9.10 2.96 -18.67
C ALA A 58 -8.37 3.52 -17.44
N PRO A 59 -7.73 2.67 -16.62
CA PRO A 59 -6.93 3.12 -15.48
C PRO A 59 -5.72 3.91 -15.99
N VAL A 60 -5.18 4.78 -15.14
CA VAL A 60 -3.87 5.41 -15.37
C VAL A 60 -2.83 4.56 -14.68
N THR A 61 -1.77 4.17 -15.40
CA THR A 61 -0.74 3.27 -14.86
C THR A 61 0.59 3.98 -14.63
N LEU A 62 1.21 3.71 -13.49
CA LEU A 62 2.61 4.02 -13.20
C LEU A 62 3.38 2.70 -13.09
N ARG A 63 4.30 2.41 -14.00
CA ARG A 63 4.95 1.10 -14.02
C ARG A 63 6.44 1.14 -14.30
N ALA A 64 7.11 0.06 -13.93
CA ALA A 64 8.45 -0.21 -14.40
C ALA A 64 8.44 -0.62 -15.88
N GLU A 65 9.47 -0.24 -16.63
CA GLU A 65 9.74 -0.76 -17.97
C GLU A 65 9.93 -2.29 -17.90
N THR A 66 10.76 -2.76 -16.98
CA THR A 66 10.93 -4.17 -16.64
C THR A 66 10.74 -4.36 -15.15
N LYS A 67 9.85 -5.26 -14.74
CA LYS A 67 9.62 -5.58 -13.31
C LYS A 67 10.91 -5.97 -12.62
N GLY A 68 11.18 -5.34 -11.48
CA GLY A 68 12.37 -5.59 -10.68
C GLY A 68 13.61 -4.79 -11.07
N GLU A 69 13.61 -4.14 -12.23
CA GLU A 69 14.77 -3.39 -12.75
C GLU A 69 14.67 -1.87 -12.51
N VAL A 70 13.55 -1.39 -11.96
CA VAL A 70 13.36 0.01 -11.58
C VAL A 70 13.47 0.12 -10.06
N VAL A 71 14.60 0.63 -9.59
CA VAL A 71 14.97 0.65 -8.17
C VAL A 71 14.94 2.07 -7.62
N PHE A 72 14.13 2.29 -6.59
CA PHE A 72 14.15 3.51 -5.77
C PHE A 72 15.01 3.28 -4.53
N SER A 73 16.02 4.13 -4.34
CA SER A 73 17.02 4.02 -3.27
C SER A 73 17.20 5.32 -2.51
N GLY A 74 18.02 5.31 -1.46
CA GLY A 74 18.24 6.48 -0.62
C GLY A 74 16.96 6.89 0.10
N GLN A 75 16.62 8.17 0.10
CA GLN A 75 15.40 8.71 0.70
C GLN A 75 14.30 8.84 -0.36
N SER A 76 13.66 7.72 -0.69
CA SER A 76 12.60 7.66 -1.71
C SER A 76 11.29 7.14 -1.13
N ASN A 77 10.18 7.60 -1.66
CA ASN A 77 8.84 7.15 -1.32
C ASN A 77 7.86 7.33 -2.49
N LEU A 78 6.65 6.81 -2.34
CA LEU A 78 5.55 6.95 -3.29
C LEU A 78 4.27 7.35 -2.54
N ALA A 79 3.71 8.49 -2.90
CA ALA A 79 2.39 8.94 -2.46
C ALA A 79 1.42 8.96 -3.65
N ILE A 80 0.26 8.31 -3.49
CA ILE A 80 -0.72 8.10 -4.56
C ILE A 80 -2.04 8.75 -4.16
N ALA A 81 -2.68 9.47 -5.09
CA ALA A 81 -4.03 9.97 -4.92
C ALA A 81 -4.83 9.90 -6.23
N GLY A 82 -6.14 10.08 -6.12
CA GLY A 82 -7.06 10.04 -7.25
C GLY A 82 -7.82 8.72 -7.34
N SER A 83 -8.18 8.30 -8.54
CA SER A 83 -9.05 7.14 -8.70
C SER A 83 -8.68 6.29 -9.91
N HIS A 84 -8.85 4.97 -9.78
CA HIS A 84 -8.57 3.99 -10.84
C HIS A 84 -7.12 4.14 -11.36
N VAL A 85 -6.19 4.11 -10.42
CA VAL A 85 -4.75 4.15 -10.68
C VAL A 85 -4.15 2.75 -10.47
N VAL A 86 -3.20 2.37 -11.29
CA VAL A 86 -2.41 1.15 -11.12
C VAL A 86 -0.94 1.51 -10.94
N VAL A 87 -0.28 0.92 -9.96
CA VAL A 87 1.18 1.00 -9.80
C VAL A 87 1.76 -0.40 -9.82
N SER A 88 2.79 -0.65 -10.64
CA SER A 88 3.37 -2.00 -10.73
C SER A 88 4.88 -2.05 -10.97
N GLY A 89 5.51 -3.12 -10.45
CA GLY A 89 6.86 -3.54 -10.80
C GLY A 89 8.00 -2.74 -10.18
N LEU A 90 7.73 -1.83 -9.23
CA LEU A 90 8.73 -0.96 -8.61
C LEU A 90 9.45 -1.66 -7.45
N VAL A 91 10.72 -1.31 -7.23
CA VAL A 91 11.55 -1.83 -6.14
C VAL A 91 12.04 -0.70 -5.23
N PHE A 92 11.84 -0.83 -3.92
CA PHE A 92 12.40 0.05 -2.89
C PHE A 92 13.45 -0.73 -2.10
N LYS A 93 14.72 -0.37 -2.23
CA LYS A 93 15.85 -0.98 -1.51
C LYS A 93 17.02 -0.02 -1.32
N ASN A 94 17.94 -0.37 -0.43
CA ASN A 94 19.13 0.43 -0.16
C ASN A 94 18.82 1.87 0.28
N GLY A 95 17.88 2.01 1.22
CA GLY A 95 17.46 3.32 1.72
C GLY A 95 16.37 3.23 2.78
N TYR A 96 15.59 4.30 2.90
CA TYR A 96 14.46 4.41 3.80
C TYR A 96 13.53 5.55 3.35
N SER A 97 12.28 5.53 3.79
CA SER A 97 11.35 6.63 3.47
C SER A 97 11.71 7.92 4.23
N PRO A 98 11.78 9.08 3.56
CA PRO A 98 11.94 10.37 4.23
C PRO A 98 10.67 10.81 4.98
N SER A 99 9.55 10.15 4.73
CA SER A 99 8.23 10.44 5.30
C SER A 99 7.74 9.34 6.23
N GLY A 100 6.47 9.42 6.64
CA GLY A 100 5.81 8.41 7.47
C GLY A 100 5.43 7.11 6.74
N SER A 101 5.66 7.00 5.42
CA SER A 101 5.36 5.77 4.66
C SER A 101 6.27 5.62 3.45
N VAL A 102 6.61 4.38 3.06
CA VAL A 102 7.28 4.10 1.78
C VAL A 102 6.28 4.22 0.64
N ILE A 103 5.13 3.57 0.76
CA ILE A 103 4.00 3.71 -0.19
C ILE A 103 2.78 4.17 0.60
N SER A 104 2.22 5.31 0.21
CA SER A 104 1.03 5.90 0.82
C SER A 104 -0.09 6.03 -0.21
N PHE A 105 -1.27 5.51 0.11
CA PHE A 105 -2.47 5.69 -0.71
C PHE A 105 -3.15 7.05 -0.44
N ARG A 106 -2.32 8.05 -0.14
CA ARG A 106 -2.70 9.47 -0.12
C ARG A 106 -1.48 10.35 -0.36
N VAL A 107 -1.69 11.49 -0.99
CA VAL A 107 -0.68 12.55 -1.11
C VAL A 107 -0.73 13.47 0.11
N ASN A 108 -1.93 13.76 0.60
CA ASN A 108 -2.20 14.48 1.85
C ASN A 108 -3.53 14.01 2.45
N LYS A 109 -4.03 14.65 3.52
CA LYS A 109 -5.25 14.23 4.21
C LYS A 109 -6.53 14.31 3.35
N ASP A 110 -6.56 15.21 2.38
CA ASP A 110 -7.72 15.47 1.52
C ASP A 110 -7.61 14.73 0.16
N ASP A 111 -6.38 14.48 -0.30
CA ASP A 111 -6.08 13.79 -1.56
C ASP A 111 -5.72 12.33 -1.30
N VAL A 112 -6.71 11.47 -1.30
CA VAL A 112 -6.59 10.02 -1.09
C VAL A 112 -6.79 9.23 -2.39
N ALA A 113 -6.27 8.01 -2.41
CA ALA A 113 -6.45 7.07 -3.52
C ALA A 113 -7.73 6.25 -3.34
N ASN A 114 -8.51 6.07 -4.40
CA ASN A 114 -9.68 5.20 -4.43
C ASN A 114 -9.64 4.28 -5.64
N HIS A 115 -10.14 3.04 -5.52
CA HIS A 115 -10.11 2.06 -6.60
C HIS A 115 -8.72 1.89 -7.23
N THR A 116 -7.68 2.07 -6.40
CA THR A 116 -6.27 2.04 -6.82
C THR A 116 -5.67 0.68 -6.49
N ARG A 117 -4.84 0.16 -7.41
CA ARG A 117 -4.10 -1.08 -7.21
C ARG A 117 -2.60 -0.82 -7.21
N VAL A 118 -1.92 -1.31 -6.18
CA VAL A 118 -0.46 -1.42 -6.15
C VAL A 118 -0.11 -2.90 -6.16
N THR A 119 0.67 -3.32 -7.13
CA THR A 119 0.94 -4.74 -7.38
C THR A 119 2.39 -4.98 -7.80
N GLU A 120 2.91 -6.18 -7.54
CA GLU A 120 4.22 -6.62 -8.02
C GLU A 120 5.36 -5.69 -7.59
N VAL A 121 5.24 -5.09 -6.40
CA VAL A 121 6.28 -4.23 -5.83
C VAL A 121 7.15 -5.00 -4.85
N VAL A 122 8.39 -4.56 -4.73
CA VAL A 122 9.35 -5.09 -3.76
C VAL A 122 9.74 -3.99 -2.79
N ILE A 123 9.66 -4.27 -1.48
CA ILE A 123 10.25 -3.42 -0.43
C ILE A 123 11.18 -4.34 0.39
N GLU A 124 12.49 -4.12 0.28
CA GLU A 124 13.49 -5.00 0.88
C GLU A 124 14.51 -4.20 1.68
N ASP A 125 14.66 -4.55 2.97
CA ASP A 125 15.62 -3.92 3.90
C ASP A 125 15.57 -2.38 3.90
N TYR A 126 14.39 -1.81 3.66
CA TYR A 126 14.15 -0.39 3.47
C TYR A 126 13.69 0.28 4.77
N SER A 127 14.52 0.21 5.79
CA SER A 127 14.20 0.63 7.15
C SER A 127 14.93 1.91 7.55
N LYS A 128 14.26 2.75 8.34
CA LYS A 128 14.89 3.93 8.96
C LYS A 128 16.11 3.53 9.80
N PRO A 129 17.18 4.37 9.82
CA PRO A 129 18.38 4.08 10.60
C PRO A 129 18.12 3.94 12.10
N ASP A 130 17.24 4.77 12.66
CA ASP A 130 16.80 4.63 14.05
C ASP A 130 15.67 3.61 14.13
N LYS A 131 15.91 2.53 14.90
CA LYS A 131 14.96 1.47 15.17
C LYS A 131 13.63 1.99 15.75
N PHE A 132 13.65 3.07 16.52
CA PHE A 132 12.45 3.61 17.18
C PHE A 132 11.76 4.72 16.39
N GLU A 133 12.34 5.17 15.29
CA GLU A 133 11.66 6.07 14.36
C GLU A 133 10.60 5.29 13.56
N SER A 134 9.35 5.76 13.66
CA SER A 134 8.21 5.02 13.10
C SER A 134 7.91 5.41 11.66
N ASP A 135 7.66 4.41 10.82
CA ASP A 135 7.01 4.56 9.52
C ASP A 135 6.18 3.33 9.17
N TYR A 136 5.32 3.45 8.16
CA TYR A 136 4.68 2.32 7.50
C TYR A 136 5.42 2.01 6.20
N TRP A 137 5.52 0.73 5.82
CA TRP A 137 5.95 0.45 4.46
C TRP A 137 4.81 0.68 3.47
N VAL A 138 3.60 0.25 3.81
CA VAL A 138 2.40 0.54 3.02
C VAL A 138 1.31 1.07 3.93
N ALA A 139 0.73 2.21 3.59
CA ALA A 139 -0.39 2.79 4.31
C ALA A 139 -1.57 2.99 3.35
N LEU A 140 -2.65 2.20 3.55
CA LEU A 140 -3.87 2.30 2.77
C LEU A 140 -4.81 3.34 3.39
N TYR A 141 -5.21 4.31 2.58
CA TYR A 141 -6.23 5.33 2.85
C TYR A 141 -7.27 5.28 1.73
N GLY A 142 -8.37 6.03 1.87
CA GLY A 142 -9.45 6.03 0.89
C GLY A 142 -10.25 4.74 0.87
N LYS A 143 -10.79 4.35 -0.28
CA LYS A 143 -11.69 3.18 -0.39
C LYS A 143 -11.39 2.32 -1.62
N HIS A 144 -11.74 1.02 -1.52
CA HIS A 144 -11.68 0.04 -2.60
C HIS A 144 -10.28 -0.13 -3.23
N ASN A 145 -9.23 0.10 -2.44
CA ASN A 145 -7.87 -0.09 -2.91
C ASN A 145 -7.40 -1.54 -2.73
N ARG A 146 -6.46 -1.96 -3.57
CA ARG A 146 -5.86 -3.29 -3.51
C ARG A 146 -4.34 -3.21 -3.46
N PHE A 147 -3.75 -4.02 -2.60
CA PHE A 147 -2.31 -4.25 -2.50
C PHE A 147 -2.03 -5.74 -2.63
N ASP A 148 -1.39 -6.14 -3.73
CA ASP A 148 -1.28 -7.56 -4.06
C ASP A 148 0.01 -7.96 -4.78
N HIS A 149 0.32 -9.27 -4.82
CA HIS A 149 1.43 -9.89 -5.54
C HIS A 149 2.79 -9.24 -5.24
N SER A 150 2.99 -8.76 -4.02
CA SER A 150 4.15 -7.97 -3.62
C SER A 150 5.01 -8.70 -2.61
N TYR A 151 6.30 -8.33 -2.54
CA TYR A 151 7.28 -8.90 -1.64
C TYR A 151 7.78 -7.82 -0.67
N LEU A 152 7.60 -8.04 0.64
CA LEU A 152 8.01 -7.13 1.69
C LEU A 152 8.82 -7.89 2.74
N ALA A 153 10.12 -7.62 2.88
CA ALA A 153 10.97 -8.31 3.83
C ALA A 153 12.07 -7.42 4.44
N GLY A 154 12.40 -7.66 5.71
CA GLY A 154 13.52 -7.01 6.37
C GLY A 154 13.19 -5.68 7.04
N LYS A 155 11.92 -5.41 7.38
CA LYS A 155 11.58 -4.19 8.16
C LYS A 155 12.10 -4.33 9.59
N ARG A 156 12.97 -3.38 10.03
CA ARG A 156 13.64 -3.41 11.33
C ARG A 156 13.24 -2.29 12.27
N ASN A 157 12.68 -1.20 11.75
CA ASN A 157 12.24 -0.07 12.56
C ASN A 157 10.77 -0.17 12.97
N ARG A 158 10.39 0.63 13.97
CA ARG A 158 9.02 0.76 14.46
C ARG A 158 8.04 1.14 13.35
N GLY A 159 6.78 0.80 13.56
CA GLY A 159 5.66 1.05 12.64
C GLY A 159 5.30 -0.21 11.85
N VAL A 160 4.02 -0.38 11.63
CA VAL A 160 3.44 -1.55 10.97
C VAL A 160 3.94 -1.67 9.53
N THR A 161 4.16 -2.90 9.04
CA THR A 161 4.57 -3.06 7.64
C THR A 161 3.45 -2.64 6.69
N VAL A 162 2.22 -3.15 6.87
CA VAL A 162 1.04 -2.72 6.09
C VAL A 162 -0.06 -2.26 7.04
N ALA A 163 -0.50 -1.03 6.91
CA ALA A 163 -1.54 -0.44 7.74
C ALA A 163 -2.76 -0.01 6.92
N VAL A 164 -3.94 -0.52 7.27
CA VAL A 164 -5.22 0.03 6.84
C VAL A 164 -5.62 1.12 7.82
N ARG A 165 -5.77 2.33 7.33
CA ARG A 165 -5.97 3.52 8.16
C ARG A 165 -7.44 3.91 8.20
N LEU A 166 -8.06 3.79 9.38
CA LEU A 166 -9.33 4.41 9.71
C LEU A 166 -9.01 5.64 10.57
N ASP A 167 -8.91 6.81 9.97
CA ASP A 167 -8.49 8.04 10.63
C ASP A 167 -9.51 9.19 10.54
N SER A 168 -10.66 8.92 9.89
CA SER A 168 -11.82 9.80 9.81
C SER A 168 -13.10 8.97 9.66
N ALA A 169 -14.26 9.57 9.84
CA ALA A 169 -15.55 8.90 9.57
C ALA A 169 -15.66 8.44 8.10
N ASP A 170 -15.12 9.21 7.16
CA ASP A 170 -15.14 8.88 5.73
C ASP A 170 -14.22 7.71 5.37
N SER A 171 -13.26 7.35 6.24
CA SER A 171 -12.34 6.24 6.04
C SER A 171 -12.87 4.89 6.53
N THR A 172 -14.05 4.84 7.14
CA THR A 172 -14.76 3.61 7.50
C THR A 172 -15.37 2.96 6.25
N GLU A 173 -15.74 1.67 6.35
CA GLU A 173 -16.29 0.91 5.22
C GLU A 173 -15.45 1.06 3.94
N ASN A 174 -14.14 0.84 4.10
CA ASN A 174 -13.17 1.15 3.05
C ASN A 174 -12.94 0.01 2.05
N TYR A 175 -13.36 -1.24 2.36
CA TYR A 175 -13.38 -2.38 1.44
C TYR A 175 -12.03 -2.63 0.74
N HIS A 176 -10.92 -2.48 1.44
CA HIS A 176 -9.61 -2.75 0.88
C HIS A 176 -9.37 -4.25 0.68
N GLN A 177 -8.46 -4.59 -0.24
CA GLN A 177 -7.99 -5.95 -0.48
C GLN A 177 -6.46 -6.01 -0.34
N ILE A 178 -5.99 -6.96 0.45
CA ILE A 178 -4.55 -7.23 0.66
C ILE A 178 -4.37 -8.73 0.42
N ASP A 179 -3.90 -9.10 -0.77
CA ASP A 179 -3.92 -10.50 -1.16
C ASP A 179 -2.71 -10.95 -1.98
N ASN A 180 -2.36 -12.24 -1.87
CA ASN A 180 -1.28 -12.87 -2.60
C ASN A 180 0.09 -12.19 -2.40
N ASN A 181 0.35 -11.60 -1.23
CA ASN A 181 1.63 -11.00 -0.89
C ASN A 181 2.51 -11.97 -0.11
N TYR A 182 3.82 -11.76 -0.21
CA TYR A 182 4.80 -12.39 0.66
C TYR A 182 5.33 -11.34 1.65
N PHE A 183 5.06 -11.56 2.93
CA PHE A 183 5.64 -10.83 4.04
C PHE A 183 6.75 -11.68 4.64
N GLY A 184 8.01 -11.27 4.44
CA GLY A 184 9.18 -12.00 4.87
C GLY A 184 9.71 -11.52 6.21
N TYR A 185 10.93 -11.93 6.53
CA TYR A 185 11.59 -11.73 7.80
C TYR A 185 11.39 -10.33 8.40
N ARG A 186 10.83 -10.31 9.60
CA ARG A 186 10.73 -9.15 10.47
C ARG A 186 11.25 -9.53 11.85
N PRO A 187 12.43 -9.04 12.26
CA PRO A 187 13.00 -9.35 13.57
C PRO A 187 12.17 -8.70 14.70
N GLU A 188 12.27 -9.25 15.88
CA GLU A 188 11.64 -8.74 17.07
C GLU A 188 12.02 -7.25 17.30
N LEU A 189 11.01 -6.41 17.45
CA LEU A 189 11.19 -4.99 17.72
C LEU A 189 11.53 -4.74 19.20
N GLY A 190 10.98 -5.58 20.10
CA GLY A 190 11.11 -5.43 21.54
C GLY A 190 10.28 -4.29 22.13
N SER A 191 9.27 -3.82 21.40
CA SER A 191 8.30 -2.80 21.83
C SER A 191 7.09 -2.81 20.92
N ASN A 192 6.00 -2.15 21.31
CA ASN A 192 4.79 -1.98 20.47
C ASN A 192 5.10 -1.28 19.15
N GLY A 193 4.43 -1.69 18.08
CA GLY A 193 4.57 -1.18 16.71
C GLY A 193 5.38 -2.08 15.79
N GLY A 194 5.53 -3.36 16.16
CA GLY A 194 6.20 -4.40 15.38
C GLY A 194 5.27 -5.27 14.54
N GLU A 195 3.97 -5.03 14.52
CA GLU A 195 3.00 -5.82 13.76
C GLU A 195 3.30 -5.80 12.26
N THR A 196 3.07 -6.91 11.59
CA THR A 196 3.24 -6.95 10.12
C THR A 196 2.06 -6.32 9.42
N LEU A 197 0.84 -6.58 9.87
CA LEU A 197 -0.36 -5.98 9.29
C LEU A 197 -1.28 -5.45 10.39
N ARG A 198 -1.87 -4.28 10.19
CA ARG A 198 -2.87 -3.74 11.08
C ARG A 198 -4.06 -3.18 10.31
N ILE A 199 -5.28 -3.58 10.71
CA ILE A 199 -6.52 -3.10 10.11
C ILE A 199 -7.23 -2.21 11.13
N GLY A 200 -7.29 -0.92 10.83
CA GLY A 200 -7.96 0.06 11.67
C GLY A 200 -7.07 0.75 12.70
N THR A 201 -7.70 1.56 13.53
CA THR A 201 -7.09 2.35 14.61
C THR A 201 -7.95 2.21 15.86
N SER A 202 -7.36 2.41 17.04
CA SER A 202 -8.10 2.31 18.31
C SER A 202 -9.28 3.28 18.42
N HIS A 203 -9.18 4.46 17.77
CA HIS A 203 -10.25 5.45 17.78
C HIS A 203 -11.51 5.00 17.03
N TYR A 204 -11.35 4.23 15.96
CA TYR A 204 -12.42 3.71 15.12
C TYR A 204 -12.61 2.20 15.28
N SER A 205 -12.29 1.65 16.46
CA SER A 205 -12.32 0.19 16.69
C SER A 205 -13.73 -0.42 16.68
N LEU A 206 -14.76 0.39 16.87
CA LEU A 206 -16.18 -0.04 16.80
C LEU A 206 -16.77 0.10 15.39
N GLU A 207 -16.02 0.65 14.45
CA GLU A 207 -16.47 0.85 13.08
C GLU A 207 -16.01 -0.29 12.16
N ASN A 208 -16.74 -0.50 11.07
CA ASN A 208 -16.39 -1.52 10.09
C ASN A 208 -15.41 -1.01 9.05
N SER A 209 -14.45 -1.86 8.67
CA SER A 209 -13.54 -1.64 7.54
C SER A 209 -13.94 -2.47 6.32
N PHE A 210 -14.44 -3.69 6.52
CA PHE A 210 -14.70 -4.69 5.48
C PHE A 210 -13.47 -4.99 4.62
N THR A 211 -12.26 -4.84 5.18
CA THR A 211 -11.01 -5.20 4.52
C THR A 211 -10.89 -6.72 4.41
N ARG A 212 -10.40 -7.18 3.25
CA ARG A 212 -10.09 -8.59 2.99
C ARG A 212 -8.58 -8.80 2.97
N VAL A 213 -8.11 -9.77 3.76
CA VAL A 213 -6.69 -10.18 3.82
C VAL A 213 -6.63 -11.65 3.46
N GLU A 214 -6.22 -11.96 2.22
CA GLU A 214 -6.41 -13.29 1.66
C GLU A 214 -5.16 -13.83 0.96
N ASN A 215 -4.89 -15.13 1.16
CA ASN A 215 -3.85 -15.87 0.44
C ASN A 215 -2.45 -15.25 0.55
N ASN A 216 -2.14 -14.54 1.65
CA ASN A 216 -0.82 -14.01 1.90
C ASN A 216 0.04 -15.03 2.63
N VAL A 217 1.35 -14.92 2.46
CA VAL A 217 2.35 -15.67 3.22
C VAL A 217 3.03 -14.74 4.23
N PHE A 218 3.06 -15.15 5.50
CA PHE A 218 3.75 -14.49 6.60
C PHE A 218 4.89 -15.41 7.05
N ASP A 219 6.11 -15.14 6.57
CA ASP A 219 7.30 -15.94 6.87
C ASP A 219 8.23 -15.23 7.84
N ARG A 220 8.44 -15.79 9.02
CA ARG A 220 9.30 -15.23 10.09
C ARG A 220 8.93 -13.77 10.46
N CYS A 221 7.65 -13.48 10.50
CA CYS A 221 7.11 -12.18 10.90
C CYS A 221 7.02 -12.08 12.41
N ASN A 222 8.16 -11.89 13.08
CA ASN A 222 8.32 -11.95 14.54
C ASN A 222 8.53 -10.56 15.18
N GLY A 223 8.12 -9.47 14.51
CA GLY A 223 8.36 -8.11 15.00
C GLY A 223 7.63 -7.77 16.30
N GLU A 224 6.47 -8.37 16.54
CA GLU A 224 5.66 -8.28 17.75
C GLU A 224 4.86 -9.57 17.93
N VAL A 225 4.22 -9.73 19.09
CA VAL A 225 3.34 -10.88 19.38
C VAL A 225 2.17 -10.94 18.40
N GLU A 226 1.60 -9.78 18.03
CA GLU A 226 0.56 -9.67 17.03
C GLU A 226 1.16 -9.58 15.62
N ILE A 227 1.05 -10.63 14.82
CA ILE A 227 1.41 -10.55 13.39
C ILE A 227 0.40 -9.71 12.64
N ILE A 228 -0.90 -9.95 12.89
CA ILE A 228 -2.02 -9.20 12.35
C ILE A 228 -2.85 -8.64 13.51
N SER A 229 -2.89 -7.32 13.62
CA SER A 229 -3.70 -6.60 14.60
C SER A 229 -4.97 -6.06 13.95
N VAL A 230 -6.14 -6.55 14.38
CA VAL A 230 -7.44 -6.13 13.83
C VAL A 230 -8.13 -5.19 14.82
N LYS A 231 -8.25 -3.92 14.43
CA LYS A 231 -8.86 -2.85 15.24
C LYS A 231 -10.04 -2.20 14.50
N SER A 232 -10.90 -3.02 13.91
CA SER A 232 -12.15 -2.62 13.23
C SER A 232 -12.97 -3.85 12.92
N GLY A 233 -14.29 -3.69 12.73
CA GLY A 233 -15.21 -4.77 12.42
C GLY A 233 -15.28 -5.13 10.93
N GLY A 234 -16.03 -6.21 10.63
CA GLY A 234 -16.44 -6.62 9.28
C GLY A 234 -15.34 -7.20 8.38
N ASN A 235 -14.13 -7.43 8.90
CA ASN A 235 -12.98 -7.88 8.10
C ASN A 235 -13.04 -9.38 7.79
N THR A 236 -12.39 -9.78 6.70
CA THR A 236 -12.21 -11.18 6.30
C THR A 236 -10.73 -11.51 6.24
N LEU A 237 -10.32 -12.53 7.01
CA LEU A 237 -8.99 -13.12 6.94
C LEU A 237 -9.12 -14.57 6.48
N HIS A 238 -8.62 -14.91 5.28
CA HIS A 238 -8.83 -16.22 4.68
C HIS A 238 -7.62 -16.70 3.89
N GLY A 239 -7.30 -18.00 4.00
CA GLY A 239 -6.26 -18.63 3.19
C GLY A 239 -4.83 -18.14 3.41
N ASN A 240 -4.57 -17.38 4.49
CA ASN A 240 -3.22 -16.91 4.80
C ASN A 240 -2.37 -18.02 5.39
N THR A 241 -1.09 -18.06 5.03
CA THR A 241 -0.12 -19.04 5.48
C THR A 241 0.91 -18.40 6.42
N PHE A 242 1.20 -19.03 7.56
CA PHE A 242 2.17 -18.55 8.54
C PHE A 242 3.31 -19.57 8.64
N ILE A 243 4.56 -19.12 8.45
CA ILE A 243 5.76 -19.97 8.43
C ILE A 243 6.78 -19.44 9.44
N ASP A 244 7.30 -20.30 10.30
CA ASP A 244 8.36 -19.99 11.29
C ASP A 244 8.08 -18.73 12.12
N VAL A 245 6.83 -18.58 12.55
CA VAL A 245 6.39 -17.48 13.40
C VAL A 245 6.40 -17.90 14.86
N SER A 246 6.95 -17.06 15.73
CA SER A 246 7.08 -17.36 17.17
C SER A 246 5.73 -17.39 17.87
N HIS A 247 4.78 -16.58 17.42
CA HIS A 247 3.44 -16.49 17.98
C HIS A 247 2.43 -16.19 16.86
N ILE A 248 1.27 -16.84 16.92
CA ILE A 248 0.13 -16.49 16.07
C ILE A 248 -0.93 -15.89 17.01
N GLN A 249 -0.88 -14.58 17.21
CA GLN A 249 -1.96 -13.87 17.86
C GLN A 249 -2.65 -12.96 16.84
N LEU A 250 -3.94 -13.20 16.64
CA LEU A 250 -4.85 -12.32 15.95
C LEU A 250 -5.61 -11.57 17.04
N ALA A 251 -5.23 -10.33 17.33
CA ALA A 251 -5.99 -9.52 18.27
C ALA A 251 -7.14 -8.85 17.53
N ALA A 252 -8.37 -9.28 17.82
CA ALA A 252 -9.57 -8.59 17.39
C ALA A 252 -9.92 -7.46 18.37
N GLY A 253 -10.36 -6.32 17.85
CA GLY A 253 -10.85 -5.22 18.68
C GLY A 253 -12.14 -5.58 19.43
N ALA A 254 -12.50 -4.78 20.40
CA ALA A 254 -13.42 -4.93 21.53
C ALA A 254 -14.91 -5.33 21.26
N ASP A 255 -15.23 -6.18 20.31
CA ASP A 255 -16.58 -6.68 20.11
C ASP A 255 -17.03 -7.72 21.18
N GLU A 256 -16.12 -8.22 22.04
CA GLU A 256 -16.45 -9.24 23.02
C GLU A 256 -17.13 -8.72 24.31
N GLU A 257 -17.14 -7.41 24.59
CA GLU A 257 -17.76 -6.89 25.82
C GLU A 257 -19.27 -6.57 25.72
N ARG A 258 -19.91 -6.74 24.56
CA ARG A 258 -21.33 -6.42 24.39
C ARG A 258 -22.30 -7.59 24.61
N SER A 259 -21.84 -8.78 24.96
CA SER A 259 -22.70 -9.96 25.14
C SER A 259 -22.93 -10.40 26.58
N ALA A 260 -22.69 -9.60 27.60
CA ALA A 260 -23.11 -9.88 28.95
C ALA A 260 -24.50 -9.27 29.20
N PRO A 261 -25.57 -10.07 29.31
CA PRO A 261 -26.85 -9.55 29.76
C PRO A 261 -26.77 -9.22 31.27
N GLN A 262 -27.27 -8.05 31.64
CA GLN A 262 -27.55 -7.71 33.03
C GLN A 262 -28.74 -8.50 33.55
#